data_71c8e26c758ee563924c0e065030ba07
#
_entry.id   71c8e26c758ee563924c0e065030ba07
#
_cell.length_a   1.000
_cell.length_b   1.000
_cell.length_c   1.000
_cell.angle_alpha   90.00
_cell.angle_beta   90.00
_cell.angle_gamma   90.00
#
_symmetry.space_group_name_H-M   'P 1'
#
loop_
_entity.id
_entity.type
_entity.pdbx_description
1 polymer ?
#
loop_
_entity_poly.entity_id
_entity_poly.type
_entity_poly.pdbx_seq_one_letter_code
_entity_poly.pdbx_strand_id
1 'polypeptide(L)'
;MRERLSTGVDVLDRELGGGVPAGTVVAYEAPPASQGELLLYELTRPRPTLYLTTNRTEQAVRDAFEATDAPTGDPEVGYIPGADAIENARRAFRSVPPESTVIIDPADALERADRGRYENFLNELGNHMRNVGGIAVLHCLHTDDDPGLRGTTEHMADVVFRLRVEEDNDELETRLTVPKFRGGSALDSSIKLNLGERVQVDTSRDIA
;
A
#
# COMPACT_ATOMS: atom_id res chain seq x y z
N MET A 1 15.07 -15.25 -10.73
CA MET A 1 14.54 -14.59 -9.52
C MET A 1 14.05 -13.23 -9.97
N ARG A 2 12.85 -12.80 -9.57
CA ARG A 2 12.37 -11.45 -9.94
C ARG A 2 13.19 -10.41 -9.21
N GLU A 3 13.42 -9.26 -9.84
CA GLU A 3 14.02 -8.10 -9.20
C GLU A 3 13.22 -7.68 -7.97
N ARG A 4 13.90 -7.17 -6.95
CA ARG A 4 13.28 -6.62 -5.74
C ARG A 4 13.25 -5.11 -5.83
N LEU A 5 12.12 -4.52 -5.52
CA LEU A 5 11.90 -3.08 -5.53
C LEU A 5 11.78 -2.59 -4.08
N SER A 6 12.57 -1.58 -3.75
CA SER A 6 12.55 -0.99 -2.40
C SER A 6 11.16 -0.44 -2.05
N THR A 7 10.77 -0.58 -0.79
CA THR A 7 9.57 0.04 -0.22
C THR A 7 9.80 1.50 0.20
N GLY A 8 11.06 1.97 0.18
CA GLY A 8 11.43 3.26 0.77
C GLY A 8 11.79 3.18 2.25
N VAL A 9 11.45 2.08 2.91
CA VAL A 9 11.74 1.84 4.33
C VAL A 9 12.84 0.77 4.44
N ASP A 10 14.07 1.19 4.70
CA ASP A 10 15.27 0.32 4.64
C ASP A 10 15.17 -0.93 5.53
N VAL A 11 14.52 -0.82 6.68
CA VAL A 11 14.36 -1.97 7.59
C VAL A 11 13.33 -2.93 7.06
N LEU A 12 12.21 -2.44 6.53
CA LEU A 12 11.21 -3.28 5.88
C LEU A 12 11.81 -4.00 4.67
N ASP A 13 12.59 -3.30 3.87
CA ASP A 13 13.29 -3.90 2.73
C ASP A 13 14.23 -5.03 3.17
N ARG A 14 14.95 -4.84 4.27
CA ARG A 14 15.85 -5.85 4.83
C ARG A 14 15.10 -7.11 5.28
N GLU A 15 14.01 -6.93 6.03
CA GLU A 15 13.15 -8.03 6.48
C GLU A 15 12.50 -8.78 5.31
N LEU A 16 12.17 -8.06 4.23
CA LEU A 16 11.61 -8.62 3.00
C LEU A 16 12.67 -9.21 2.04
N GLY A 17 13.96 -9.20 2.42
CA GLY A 17 15.05 -9.71 1.57
C GLY A 17 15.34 -8.85 0.35
N GLY A 18 15.25 -7.52 0.50
CA GLY A 18 15.53 -6.50 -0.51
C GLY A 18 14.30 -5.79 -1.07
N GLY A 19 13.15 -5.93 -0.42
CA GLY A 19 11.91 -5.26 -0.82
C GLY A 19 10.88 -6.17 -1.48
N VAL A 20 9.96 -5.60 -2.23
CA VAL A 20 8.83 -6.30 -2.86
C VAL A 20 9.22 -6.77 -4.28
N PRO A 21 8.85 -7.99 -4.72
CA PRO A 21 9.16 -8.44 -6.08
C PRO A 21 8.49 -7.55 -7.14
N ALA A 22 9.23 -7.23 -8.20
CA ALA A 22 8.66 -6.53 -9.35
C ALA A 22 7.47 -7.30 -9.96
N GLY A 23 6.47 -6.58 -10.42
CA GLY A 23 5.23 -7.13 -10.96
C GLY A 23 4.21 -7.58 -9.90
N THR A 24 4.33 -7.09 -8.67
CA THR A 24 3.51 -7.48 -7.52
C THR A 24 2.35 -6.53 -7.29
N VAL A 25 1.20 -7.08 -6.88
CA VAL A 25 0.09 -6.34 -6.28
C VAL A 25 0.14 -6.56 -4.76
N VAL A 26 0.25 -5.47 -4.02
CA VAL A 26 0.27 -5.42 -2.56
C VAL A 26 -1.11 -4.96 -2.06
N ALA A 27 -1.73 -5.69 -1.17
CA ALA A 27 -2.82 -5.18 -0.33
C ALA A 27 -2.19 -4.63 0.96
N TYR A 28 -2.39 -3.35 1.23
CA TYR A 28 -1.96 -2.71 2.46
C TYR A 28 -3.18 -2.36 3.30
N GLU A 29 -3.36 -3.07 4.38
CA GLU A 29 -4.47 -2.89 5.31
C GLU A 29 -4.03 -2.05 6.50
N ALA A 30 -4.75 -0.96 6.78
CA ALA A 30 -4.48 -0.11 7.92
C ALA A 30 -5.77 0.43 8.53
N PRO A 31 -5.83 0.59 9.87
CA PRO A 31 -6.97 1.26 10.50
C PRO A 31 -7.07 2.72 10.03
N PRO A 32 -8.28 3.25 9.77
CA PRO A 32 -8.46 4.65 9.34
C PRO A 32 -8.01 5.66 10.39
N ALA A 33 -8.03 5.29 11.67
CA ALA A 33 -7.54 6.10 12.78
C ALA A 33 -6.08 5.76 13.12
N SER A 34 -5.23 5.62 12.12
CA SER A 34 -3.79 5.40 12.28
C SER A 34 -3.03 6.38 11.38
N GLN A 35 -1.73 6.44 11.56
CA GLN A 35 -0.84 7.17 10.63
C GLN A 35 -0.34 6.25 9.49
N GLY A 36 -1.19 5.32 9.05
CA GLY A 36 -0.83 4.33 8.03
C GLY A 36 -0.43 4.94 6.69
N GLU A 37 -0.93 6.15 6.36
CA GLU A 37 -0.55 6.88 5.15
C GLU A 37 0.94 7.22 5.06
N LEU A 38 1.66 7.32 6.20
CA LEU A 38 3.10 7.58 6.17
C LEU A 38 3.86 6.47 5.43
N LEU A 39 3.41 5.22 5.53
CA LEU A 39 4.00 4.12 4.75
C LEU A 39 3.73 4.30 3.25
N LEU A 40 2.55 4.80 2.86
CA LEU A 40 2.25 5.11 1.46
C LEU A 40 3.16 6.23 0.93
N TYR A 41 3.45 7.23 1.76
CA TYR A 41 4.33 8.34 1.40
C TYR A 41 5.76 7.85 1.18
N GLU A 42 6.31 7.04 2.07
CA GLU A 42 7.64 6.43 1.91
C GLU A 42 7.73 5.57 0.62
N LEU A 43 6.66 4.85 0.27
CA LEU A 43 6.58 4.05 -0.95
C LEU A 43 6.70 4.88 -2.25
N THR A 44 6.45 6.20 -2.19
CA THR A 44 6.60 7.08 -3.37
C THR A 44 8.05 7.47 -3.63
N ARG A 45 8.93 7.37 -2.61
CA ARG A 45 10.29 7.86 -2.66
C ARG A 45 11.20 7.14 -3.66
N PRO A 46 11.19 5.79 -3.76
CA PRO A 46 12.20 5.08 -4.54
C PRO A 46 12.06 5.20 -6.05
N ARG A 47 10.87 5.55 -6.57
CA ARG A 47 10.58 5.50 -8.01
C ARG A 47 9.40 6.37 -8.41
N PRO A 48 9.21 6.64 -9.73
CA PRO A 48 8.04 7.33 -10.23
C PRO A 48 6.76 6.69 -9.70
N THR A 49 5.84 7.48 -9.17
CA THR A 49 4.62 6.98 -8.53
C THR A 49 3.39 7.70 -9.08
N LEU A 50 2.39 6.92 -9.46
CA LEU A 50 1.03 7.38 -9.68
C LEU A 50 0.22 7.12 -8.40
N TYR A 51 -0.23 8.20 -7.74
CA TYR A 51 -1.05 8.14 -6.54
C TYR A 51 -2.50 8.48 -6.88
N LEU A 52 -3.37 7.50 -6.82
CA LEU A 52 -4.79 7.64 -7.15
C LEU A 52 -5.61 7.70 -5.86
N THR A 53 -6.23 8.85 -5.60
CA THR A 53 -7.14 8.99 -4.46
C THR A 53 -8.59 8.78 -4.89
N THR A 54 -9.38 8.10 -4.03
CA THR A 54 -10.82 7.88 -4.28
C THR A 54 -11.72 8.70 -3.36
N ASN A 55 -11.20 9.17 -2.22
CA ASN A 55 -11.98 9.86 -1.19
C ASN A 55 -11.59 11.34 -1.03
N ARG A 56 -10.31 11.66 -1.19
CA ARG A 56 -9.79 13.02 -1.05
C ARG A 56 -9.65 13.69 -2.41
N THR A 57 -9.72 15.02 -2.47
CA THR A 57 -9.38 15.74 -3.70
C THR A 57 -7.87 15.67 -3.97
N GLU A 58 -7.47 15.82 -5.24
CA GLU A 58 -6.04 15.89 -5.62
C GLU A 58 -5.30 16.94 -4.82
N GLN A 59 -5.91 18.13 -4.63
CA GLN A 59 -5.29 19.21 -3.88
C GLN A 59 -5.07 18.82 -2.42
N ALA A 60 -6.06 18.23 -1.76
CA ALA A 60 -5.93 17.80 -0.37
C ALA A 60 -4.84 16.73 -0.17
N VAL A 61 -4.63 15.88 -1.19
CA VAL A 61 -3.53 14.90 -1.16
C VAL A 61 -2.19 15.59 -1.40
N ARG A 62 -2.08 16.53 -2.35
CA ARG A 62 -0.86 17.31 -2.58
C ARG A 62 -0.47 18.11 -1.34
N ASP A 63 -1.44 18.80 -0.73
CA ASP A 63 -1.20 19.56 0.51
C ASP A 63 -0.69 18.65 1.63
N ALA A 64 -1.19 17.41 1.73
CA ALA A 64 -0.72 16.44 2.71
C ALA A 64 0.73 15.98 2.44
N PHE A 65 1.11 15.80 1.17
CA PHE A 65 2.50 15.51 0.78
C PHE A 65 3.44 16.69 1.09
N GLU A 66 2.98 17.92 0.92
CA GLU A 66 3.77 19.13 1.23
C GLU A 66 3.90 19.39 2.74
N ALA A 67 2.89 18.97 3.52
CA ALA A 67 2.85 19.20 4.96
C ALA A 67 3.55 18.12 5.79
N THR A 68 3.88 16.96 5.18
CA THR A 68 4.51 15.87 5.92
C THR A 68 6.02 16.04 6.03
N ASP A 69 6.59 15.70 7.19
CA ASP A 69 8.03 15.57 7.38
C ASP A 69 8.57 14.19 6.92
N ALA A 70 7.67 13.26 6.56
CA ALA A 70 8.06 11.97 6.04
C ALA A 70 8.79 12.11 4.70
N PRO A 71 9.84 11.30 4.44
CA PRO A 71 10.49 11.28 3.15
C PRO A 71 9.52 10.83 2.05
N THR A 72 9.28 11.70 1.08
CA THR A 72 8.39 11.44 -0.05
C THR A 72 9.14 11.56 -1.38
N GLY A 73 8.57 10.93 -2.44
CA GLY A 73 8.90 11.27 -3.81
C GLY A 73 8.04 12.46 -4.29
N ASP A 74 8.01 12.63 -5.61
CA ASP A 74 7.14 13.59 -6.30
C ASP A 74 6.07 12.79 -7.09
N PRO A 75 5.00 12.28 -6.44
CA PRO A 75 4.01 11.46 -7.10
C PRO A 75 3.11 12.27 -8.02
N GLU A 76 2.75 11.71 -9.17
CA GLU A 76 1.62 12.18 -9.94
C GLU A 76 0.33 11.83 -9.17
N VAL A 77 -0.42 12.84 -8.72
CA VAL A 77 -1.66 12.64 -7.97
C VAL A 77 -2.85 12.78 -8.91
N GLY A 78 -3.74 11.79 -8.90
CA GLY A 78 -4.99 11.81 -9.65
C GLY A 78 -6.19 11.45 -8.77
N TYR A 79 -7.35 12.07 -9.02
CA TYR A 79 -8.60 11.75 -8.36
C TYR A 79 -9.43 10.78 -9.18
N ILE A 80 -9.94 9.74 -8.54
CA ILE A 80 -10.85 8.76 -9.13
C ILE A 80 -12.22 8.88 -8.48
N PRO A 81 -13.23 9.43 -9.18
CA PRO A 81 -14.59 9.48 -8.65
C PRO A 81 -15.20 8.08 -8.49
N GLY A 82 -15.90 7.85 -7.38
CA GLY A 82 -16.41 6.53 -6.99
C GLY A 82 -17.38 5.88 -7.99
N ALA A 83 -18.11 6.67 -8.78
CA ALA A 83 -19.11 6.14 -9.72
C ALA A 83 -18.52 5.21 -10.81
N ASP A 84 -17.30 5.48 -11.26
CA ASP A 84 -16.60 4.69 -12.27
C ASP A 84 -15.15 4.41 -11.88
N ALA A 85 -14.93 4.15 -10.59
CA ALA A 85 -13.59 4.01 -9.99
C ALA A 85 -12.72 2.99 -10.75
N ILE A 86 -13.26 1.83 -11.11
CA ILE A 86 -12.52 0.78 -11.84
C ILE A 86 -12.07 1.26 -13.21
N GLU A 87 -12.95 1.88 -14.01
CA GLU A 87 -12.60 2.32 -15.38
C GLU A 87 -11.60 3.48 -15.36
N ASN A 88 -11.78 4.40 -14.41
CA ASN A 88 -10.85 5.51 -14.22
C ASN A 88 -9.48 5.04 -13.77
N ALA A 89 -9.42 4.10 -12.81
CA ALA A 89 -8.17 3.48 -12.38
C ALA A 89 -7.47 2.77 -13.54
N ARG A 90 -8.20 1.96 -14.33
CA ARG A 90 -7.67 1.28 -15.53
C ARG A 90 -7.04 2.26 -16.53
N ARG A 91 -7.71 3.37 -16.78
CA ARG A 91 -7.21 4.40 -17.70
C ARG A 91 -5.92 5.02 -17.17
N ALA A 92 -5.90 5.34 -15.88
CA ALA A 92 -4.77 6.00 -15.25
C ALA A 92 -3.52 5.11 -15.21
N PHE A 93 -3.61 3.86 -14.72
CA PHE A 93 -2.42 3.03 -14.57
C PHE A 93 -1.80 2.56 -15.90
N ARG A 94 -2.55 2.57 -17.01
CA ARG A 94 -2.03 2.16 -18.32
C ARG A 94 -0.93 3.08 -18.88
N SER A 95 -0.84 4.31 -18.37
CA SER A 95 0.11 5.32 -18.83
C SER A 95 1.38 5.41 -17.99
N VAL A 96 1.50 4.63 -16.90
CA VAL A 96 2.68 4.72 -16.04
C VAL A 96 3.95 4.23 -16.75
N PRO A 97 5.08 4.89 -16.50
CA PRO A 97 6.37 4.45 -17.06
C PRO A 97 6.82 3.10 -16.46
N PRO A 98 7.83 2.44 -17.07
CA PRO A 98 8.44 1.24 -16.50
C PRO A 98 8.92 1.47 -15.06
N GLU A 99 8.89 0.40 -14.25
CA GLU A 99 9.35 0.36 -12.86
C GLU A 99 8.58 1.28 -11.90
N SER A 100 7.41 1.78 -12.28
CA SER A 100 6.60 2.68 -11.46
C SER A 100 5.91 1.97 -10.31
N THR A 101 5.56 2.77 -9.30
CA THR A 101 4.56 2.42 -8.28
C THR A 101 3.20 2.98 -8.66
N VAL A 102 2.14 2.19 -8.52
CA VAL A 102 0.75 2.66 -8.57
C VAL A 102 0.15 2.49 -7.18
N ILE A 103 -0.32 3.57 -6.57
CA ILE A 103 -1.01 3.53 -5.27
C ILE A 103 -2.47 3.89 -5.50
N ILE A 104 -3.40 3.13 -4.92
CA ILE A 104 -4.83 3.45 -4.89
C ILE A 104 -5.26 3.61 -3.43
N ASP A 105 -5.66 4.82 -3.04
CA ASP A 105 -5.92 5.22 -1.66
C ASP A 105 -7.26 5.97 -1.49
N PRO A 106 -8.21 5.35 -0.79
CA PRO A 106 -8.32 3.91 -0.49
C PRO A 106 -8.89 3.11 -1.65
N ALA A 107 -8.64 1.79 -1.64
CA ALA A 107 -9.19 0.86 -2.62
C ALA A 107 -10.66 0.49 -2.38
N ASP A 108 -11.23 0.88 -1.26
CA ASP A 108 -12.58 0.53 -0.79
C ASP A 108 -13.68 0.86 -1.79
N ALA A 109 -13.53 1.96 -2.53
CA ALA A 109 -14.48 2.33 -3.58
C ALA A 109 -14.52 1.31 -4.73
N LEU A 110 -13.39 0.67 -5.03
CA LEU A 110 -13.28 -0.37 -6.06
C LEU A 110 -13.84 -1.71 -5.55
N GLU A 111 -13.64 -2.01 -4.26
CA GLU A 111 -14.14 -3.23 -3.60
C GLU A 111 -15.67 -3.28 -3.44
N ARG A 112 -16.35 -2.16 -3.69
CA ARG A 112 -17.82 -2.07 -3.71
C ARG A 112 -18.44 -2.35 -5.08
N ALA A 113 -17.62 -2.61 -6.08
CA ALA A 113 -18.08 -2.93 -7.43
C ALA A 113 -18.63 -4.36 -7.52
N ASP A 114 -19.13 -4.72 -8.71
CA ASP A 114 -19.44 -6.12 -9.01
C ASP A 114 -18.18 -6.99 -8.91
N ARG A 115 -18.33 -8.20 -8.34
CA ARG A 115 -17.22 -9.12 -8.11
C ARG A 115 -16.43 -9.42 -9.39
N GLY A 116 -17.12 -9.76 -10.46
CA GLY A 116 -16.46 -10.13 -11.72
C GLY A 116 -15.69 -8.96 -12.34
N ARG A 117 -16.25 -7.74 -12.25
CA ARG A 117 -15.56 -6.51 -12.68
C ARG A 117 -14.31 -6.27 -11.86
N TYR A 118 -14.40 -6.45 -10.57
CA TYR A 118 -13.27 -6.23 -9.65
C TYR A 118 -12.16 -7.27 -9.82
N GLU A 119 -12.51 -8.55 -9.92
CA GLU A 119 -11.54 -9.63 -10.18
C GLU A 119 -10.81 -9.42 -11.53
N ASN A 120 -11.54 -9.00 -12.56
CA ASN A 120 -10.93 -8.63 -13.84
C ASN A 120 -9.98 -7.44 -13.71
N PHE A 121 -10.37 -6.43 -12.96
CA PHE A 121 -9.53 -5.27 -12.68
C PHE A 121 -8.21 -5.69 -11.99
N LEU A 122 -8.27 -6.51 -10.95
CA LEU A 122 -7.08 -6.98 -10.23
C LEU A 122 -6.16 -7.80 -11.13
N ASN A 123 -6.72 -8.64 -12.01
CA ASN A 123 -5.94 -9.39 -13.00
C ASN A 123 -5.26 -8.48 -14.02
N GLU A 124 -5.96 -7.46 -14.53
CA GLU A 124 -5.39 -6.48 -15.46
C GLU A 124 -4.30 -5.65 -14.80
N LEU A 125 -4.53 -5.17 -13.57
CA LEU A 125 -3.54 -4.43 -12.79
C LEU A 125 -2.28 -5.28 -12.57
N GLY A 126 -2.43 -6.52 -12.10
CA GLY A 126 -1.31 -7.42 -11.89
C GLY A 126 -0.56 -7.76 -13.19
N ASN A 127 -1.27 -7.93 -14.32
CA ASN A 127 -0.64 -8.14 -15.62
C ASN A 127 0.14 -6.90 -16.07
N HIS A 128 -0.46 -5.72 -15.89
CA HIS A 128 0.20 -4.46 -16.24
C HIS A 128 1.48 -4.25 -15.42
N MET A 129 1.42 -4.43 -14.10
CA MET A 129 2.59 -4.30 -13.23
C MET A 129 3.71 -5.28 -13.60
N ARG A 130 3.36 -6.52 -13.99
CA ARG A 130 4.35 -7.48 -14.50
C ARG A 130 5.02 -7.02 -15.79
N ASN A 131 4.26 -6.38 -16.68
CA ASN A 131 4.77 -5.91 -17.97
C ASN A 131 5.69 -4.69 -17.82
N VAL A 132 5.37 -3.77 -16.91
CA VAL A 132 6.18 -2.56 -16.67
C VAL A 132 7.27 -2.77 -15.62
N GLY A 133 7.30 -3.94 -14.94
CA GLY A 133 8.28 -4.21 -13.89
C GLY A 133 8.05 -3.39 -12.61
N GLY A 134 6.87 -2.83 -12.42
CA GLY A 134 6.49 -1.99 -11.27
C GLY A 134 5.79 -2.75 -10.15
N ILE A 135 5.21 -2.02 -9.19
CA ILE A 135 4.34 -2.55 -8.15
C ILE A 135 3.04 -1.76 -8.06
N ALA A 136 1.94 -2.41 -7.68
CA ALA A 136 0.71 -1.73 -7.28
C ALA A 136 0.46 -1.93 -5.79
N VAL A 137 0.00 -0.89 -5.12
CA VAL A 137 -0.40 -0.90 -3.71
C VAL A 137 -1.85 -0.47 -3.60
N LEU A 138 -2.66 -1.35 -3.06
CA LEU A 138 -4.07 -1.11 -2.76
C LEU A 138 -4.18 -0.83 -1.26
N HIS A 139 -4.37 0.43 -0.88
CA HIS A 139 -4.61 0.80 0.50
C HIS A 139 -6.04 0.44 0.87
N CYS A 140 -6.19 -0.44 1.80
CA CYS A 140 -7.43 -1.00 2.28
C CYS A 140 -7.69 -0.52 3.70
N LEU A 141 -8.74 0.27 3.92
CA LEU A 141 -9.10 0.71 5.26
C LEU A 141 -9.67 -0.48 6.04
N HIS A 142 -9.03 -0.82 7.15
CA HIS A 142 -9.50 -1.89 8.02
C HIS A 142 -10.47 -1.33 9.06
N THR A 143 -11.75 -1.68 8.91
CA THR A 143 -12.86 -1.23 9.78
C THR A 143 -13.73 -2.43 10.16
N ASP A 144 -14.65 -2.25 11.11
CA ASP A 144 -15.62 -3.29 11.47
C ASP A 144 -16.62 -3.59 10.34
N ASP A 145 -16.75 -2.69 9.36
CA ASP A 145 -17.63 -2.82 8.18
C ASP A 145 -16.79 -2.78 6.89
N ASP A 146 -15.91 -3.76 6.73
CA ASP A 146 -15.08 -3.90 5.54
C ASP A 146 -15.94 -4.10 4.29
N PRO A 147 -15.52 -3.57 3.13
CA PRO A 147 -16.17 -3.83 1.85
C PRO A 147 -16.26 -5.33 1.54
N GLY A 148 -17.38 -5.76 0.96
CA GLY A 148 -17.67 -7.18 0.74
C GLY A 148 -16.66 -7.94 -0.16
N LEU A 149 -15.78 -7.24 -0.86
CA LEU A 149 -14.72 -7.82 -1.70
C LEU A 149 -13.32 -7.72 -1.09
N ARG A 150 -13.16 -7.28 0.18
CA ARG A 150 -11.87 -7.25 0.88
C ARG A 150 -11.16 -8.60 0.84
N GLY A 151 -11.85 -9.69 1.17
CA GLY A 151 -11.30 -11.04 1.07
C GLY A 151 -10.86 -11.43 -0.36
N THR A 152 -11.48 -10.85 -1.40
CA THR A 152 -11.03 -11.02 -2.79
C THR A 152 -9.71 -10.30 -3.03
N THR A 153 -9.58 -9.07 -2.53
CA THR A 153 -8.31 -8.29 -2.58
C THR A 153 -7.18 -9.06 -1.91
N GLU A 154 -7.37 -9.51 -0.67
CA GLU A 154 -6.38 -10.29 0.07
C GLU A 154 -6.01 -11.60 -0.65
N HIS A 155 -7.01 -12.29 -1.21
CA HIS A 155 -6.77 -13.53 -1.93
C HIS A 155 -5.97 -13.32 -3.22
N MET A 156 -6.29 -12.29 -3.99
CA MET A 156 -5.68 -12.02 -5.30
C MET A 156 -4.35 -11.27 -5.20
N ALA A 157 -4.16 -10.43 -4.20
CA ALA A 157 -2.88 -9.77 -3.93
C ALA A 157 -1.74 -10.79 -3.79
N ASP A 158 -0.55 -10.40 -4.23
CA ASP A 158 0.66 -11.22 -4.09
C ASP A 158 1.29 -11.06 -2.70
N VAL A 159 1.19 -9.87 -2.15
CA VAL A 159 1.68 -9.53 -0.81
C VAL A 159 0.56 -8.87 -0.03
N VAL A 160 0.47 -9.17 1.26
CA VAL A 160 -0.42 -8.49 2.20
C VAL A 160 0.42 -7.87 3.30
N PHE A 161 0.34 -6.56 3.44
CA PHE A 161 0.83 -5.79 4.58
C PHE A 161 -0.36 -5.47 5.48
N ARG A 162 -0.26 -5.76 6.75
CA ARG A 162 -1.33 -5.46 7.71
C ARG A 162 -0.77 -4.67 8.87
N LEU A 163 -1.21 -3.41 8.97
CA LEU A 163 -0.90 -2.53 10.08
C LEU A 163 -1.94 -2.71 11.19
N ARG A 164 -1.47 -2.76 12.42
CA ARG A 164 -2.31 -2.75 13.62
C ARG A 164 -1.80 -1.71 14.58
N VAL A 165 -2.72 -1.04 15.25
CA VAL A 165 -2.43 -0.15 16.37
C VAL A 165 -3.02 -0.83 17.61
N GLU A 166 -2.18 -1.13 18.57
CA GLU A 166 -2.53 -1.78 19.82
C GLU A 166 -2.21 -0.81 20.96
N GLU A 167 -3.07 -0.78 21.98
CA GLU A 167 -2.85 -0.02 23.19
C GLU A 167 -2.35 -0.98 24.28
N ASP A 168 -1.13 -0.78 24.74
CA ASP A 168 -0.54 -1.55 25.84
C ASP A 168 0.04 -0.61 26.89
N ASN A 169 -0.43 -0.73 28.14
CA ASN A 169 0.06 0.05 29.29
C ASN A 169 0.15 1.56 29.07
N ASP A 170 -0.88 2.18 28.49
CA ASP A 170 -0.97 3.60 28.11
C ASP A 170 -0.01 4.02 26.97
N GLU A 171 0.63 3.07 26.28
CA GLU A 171 1.42 3.32 25.09
C GLU A 171 0.70 2.77 23.84
N LEU A 172 0.76 3.53 22.73
CA LEU A 172 0.28 3.07 21.43
C LEU A 172 1.41 2.38 20.68
N GLU A 173 1.22 1.09 20.42
CA GLU A 173 2.14 0.31 19.60
C GLU A 173 1.59 0.10 18.19
N THR A 174 2.36 0.48 17.20
CA THR A 174 2.05 0.18 15.81
C THR A 174 2.87 -1.02 15.33
N ARG A 175 2.19 -2.05 14.86
CA ARG A 175 2.80 -3.29 14.38
C ARG A 175 2.42 -3.57 12.93
N LEU A 176 3.41 -3.88 12.10
CA LEU A 176 3.23 -4.34 10.73
C LEU A 176 3.47 -5.85 10.66
N THR A 177 2.51 -6.57 10.09
CA THR A 177 2.66 -7.99 9.76
C THR A 177 2.63 -8.19 8.25
N VAL A 178 3.27 -9.26 7.78
CA VAL A 178 3.28 -9.66 6.37
C VAL A 178 2.82 -11.12 6.26
N PRO A 179 1.50 -11.38 6.46
CA PRO A 179 0.97 -12.74 6.52
C PRO A 179 1.02 -13.47 5.18
N LYS A 180 1.20 -12.74 4.08
CA LYS A 180 1.26 -13.30 2.74
C LYS A 180 2.36 -12.63 1.93
N PHE A 181 3.21 -13.45 1.32
CA PHE A 181 4.31 -12.97 0.47
C PHE A 181 4.60 -13.98 -0.64
N ARG A 182 3.94 -13.85 -1.80
CA ARG A 182 4.21 -14.69 -2.96
C ARG A 182 5.56 -14.35 -3.58
N GLY A 183 6.38 -15.37 -3.82
CA GLY A 183 7.73 -15.20 -4.37
C GLY A 183 8.79 -14.81 -3.31
N GLY A 184 8.45 -14.95 -2.03
CA GLY A 184 9.30 -14.80 -0.86
C GLY A 184 8.78 -15.60 0.31
N SER A 185 9.32 -15.36 1.50
CA SER A 185 8.81 -15.90 2.75
C SER A 185 7.97 -14.84 3.46
N ALA A 186 6.79 -15.23 3.93
CA ALA A 186 6.03 -14.42 4.87
C ALA A 186 6.89 -14.20 6.14
N LEU A 187 6.68 -13.08 6.81
CA LEU A 187 7.39 -12.83 8.06
C LEU A 187 6.74 -13.64 9.20
N ASP A 188 7.57 -14.31 9.97
CA ASP A 188 7.13 -15.10 11.13
C ASP A 188 6.82 -14.23 12.36
N SER A 189 7.25 -12.97 12.35
CA SER A 189 7.05 -12.00 13.42
C SER A 189 6.55 -10.66 12.90
N SER A 190 5.89 -9.89 13.76
CA SER A 190 5.52 -8.51 13.47
C SER A 190 6.74 -7.59 13.58
N ILE A 191 6.71 -6.52 12.79
CA ILE A 191 7.68 -5.42 12.86
C ILE A 191 7.01 -4.29 13.66
N LYS A 192 7.62 -3.90 14.78
CA LYS A 192 7.17 -2.72 15.54
C LYS A 192 7.61 -1.46 14.81
N LEU A 193 6.66 -0.61 14.48
CA LEU A 193 6.90 0.64 13.76
C LEU A 193 6.65 1.83 14.68
N ASN A 194 7.49 2.85 14.54
CA ASN A 194 7.20 4.19 15.04
C ASN A 194 6.75 5.04 13.83
N LEU A 195 5.50 5.47 13.84
CA LEU A 195 4.88 6.32 12.82
C LEU A 195 4.79 7.76 13.33
N GLY A 196 5.94 8.38 13.61
CA GLY A 196 6.05 9.78 13.98
C GLY A 196 6.22 10.67 12.74
N GLU A 197 7.31 11.39 12.65
CA GLU A 197 7.66 12.21 11.48
C GLU A 197 7.98 11.38 10.23
N ARG A 198 8.37 10.13 10.41
CA ARG A 198 8.65 9.15 9.34
C ARG A 198 8.45 7.72 9.85
N VAL A 199 8.41 6.78 8.94
CA VAL A 199 8.34 5.36 9.28
C VAL A 199 9.71 4.88 9.78
N GLN A 200 9.77 4.48 11.04
CA GLN A 200 10.96 3.89 11.67
C GLN A 200 10.59 2.55 12.29
N VAL A 201 11.54 1.64 12.35
CA VAL A 201 11.36 0.42 13.14
C VAL A 201 11.81 0.71 14.56
N ASP A 202 10.93 0.40 15.50
CA ASP A 202 11.27 0.44 16.90
C ASP A 202 12.18 -0.76 17.23
N THR A 203 13.44 -0.47 17.55
CA THR A 203 14.43 -1.47 17.93
C THR A 203 14.50 -1.67 19.45
N SER A 204 13.64 -1.03 20.23
CA SER A 204 13.54 -1.29 21.65
C SER A 204 13.14 -2.75 21.83
N ARG A 205 13.96 -3.50 22.55
CA ARG A 205 13.64 -4.90 22.89
C ARG A 205 12.56 -4.87 23.96
N ASP A 206 11.49 -5.64 23.75
CA ASP A 206 10.61 -6.02 24.84
C ASP A 206 11.47 -6.75 25.89
N ILE A 207 11.83 -6.04 26.96
CA ILE A 207 12.51 -6.66 28.11
C ILE A 207 11.39 -7.30 28.92
N ALA A 208 11.21 -8.60 28.71
CA ALA A 208 10.32 -9.42 29.53
C ALA A 208 10.93 -9.67 30.91
#